data_59ed4264f2b231a7980100c2741a341d
#
_entry.id   59ed4264f2b231a7980100c2741a341d
#
_cell.length_a   1.000
_cell.length_b   1.000
_cell.length_c   1.000
_cell.angle_alpha   90.00
_cell.angle_beta   90.00
_cell.angle_gamma   90.00
#
_symmetry.space_group_name_H-M   'P 1'
#
loop_
_entity.id
_entity.type
_entity.pdbx_description
1 polymer ?
#
loop_
_entity_poly.entity_id
_entity_poly.type
_entity_poly.pdbx_seq_one_letter_code
_entity_poly.pdbx_strand_id
1 'polypeptide(L)'
;MVLGLFERFEEALMPLLDPPLEVRLDAEDYWLFLHLIVERMAQYRFLFQDLSNLTGRLPKLARGMRSLITAIKRTLAALLASLKSQGLVESDTQALGQLVEQITLTLMFSLDYQRVLGREGDVGIVVYQVMMLVAPHLQAQARAAAEQLAVKYLEG
;
A
#
# COMPACT_ATOMS: atom_id res chain seq x y z
N MET A 1 19.32 5.66 -16.06
CA MET A 1 18.07 6.43 -16.09
C MET A 1 16.99 5.78 -15.23
N VAL A 2 16.65 4.52 -15.43
CA VAL A 2 15.66 3.80 -14.61
C VAL A 2 16.09 3.69 -13.16
N LEU A 3 17.37 3.37 -12.91
CA LEU A 3 17.89 3.30 -11.53
C LEU A 3 17.81 4.65 -10.82
N GLY A 4 18.08 5.75 -11.54
CA GLY A 4 17.93 7.09 -10.97
C GLY A 4 16.48 7.43 -10.60
N LEU A 5 15.52 6.99 -11.39
CA LEU A 5 14.09 7.14 -11.09
C LEU A 5 13.71 6.30 -9.85
N PHE A 6 14.23 5.09 -9.76
CA PHE A 6 13.99 4.24 -8.60
C PHE A 6 14.57 4.85 -7.32
N GLU A 7 15.78 5.39 -7.38
CA GLU A 7 16.41 6.05 -6.24
C GLU A 7 15.57 7.24 -5.75
N ARG A 8 15.05 8.05 -6.66
CA ARG A 8 14.15 9.17 -6.31
C ARG A 8 12.85 8.69 -5.69
N PHE A 9 12.29 7.61 -6.23
CA PHE A 9 11.09 7.00 -5.67
C PHE A 9 11.35 6.49 -4.25
N GLU A 10 12.46 5.79 -4.04
CA GLU A 10 12.85 5.28 -2.73
C GLU A 10 13.04 6.44 -1.73
N GLU A 11 13.73 7.51 -2.13
CA GLU A 11 13.91 8.69 -1.29
C GLU A 11 12.57 9.37 -0.93
N ALA A 12 11.62 9.37 -1.84
CA ALA A 12 10.29 9.94 -1.61
C ALA A 12 9.44 9.06 -0.70
N LEU A 13 9.61 7.74 -0.78
CA LEU A 13 8.78 6.78 -0.07
C LEU A 13 9.30 6.45 1.34
N MET A 14 10.62 6.38 1.53
CA MET A 14 11.21 5.95 2.80
C MET A 14 10.75 6.75 4.02
N PRO A 15 10.58 8.09 3.96
CA PRO A 15 10.04 8.83 5.10
C PRO A 15 8.62 8.42 5.50
N LEU A 16 7.83 7.90 4.56
CA LEU A 16 6.48 7.40 4.82
C LEU A 16 6.51 6.01 5.47
N LEU A 17 7.59 5.24 5.26
CA LEU A 17 7.73 3.88 5.77
C LEU A 17 8.37 3.81 7.16
N ASP A 18 8.76 4.94 7.72
CA ASP A 18 9.37 5.03 9.04
C ASP A 18 8.57 6.01 9.91
N PRO A 19 7.32 5.66 10.26
CA PRO A 19 6.51 6.53 11.11
C PRO A 19 7.12 6.62 12.51
N PRO A 20 6.96 7.77 13.21
CA PRO A 20 7.45 7.92 14.57
C PRO A 20 6.85 6.84 15.49
N LEU A 21 7.71 6.06 16.15
CA LEU A 21 7.30 4.98 17.05
C LEU A 21 6.46 5.45 18.25
N GLU A 22 6.50 6.73 18.55
CA GLU A 22 5.84 7.33 19.71
C GLU A 22 4.41 7.77 19.44
N VAL A 23 3.97 7.76 18.17
CA VAL A 23 2.63 8.21 17.80
C VAL A 23 1.71 7.01 17.68
N ARG A 24 0.63 7.03 18.46
CA ARG A 24 -0.44 6.05 18.35
C ARG A 24 -1.23 6.33 17.07
N LEU A 25 -1.09 5.47 16.08
CA LEU A 25 -1.77 5.61 14.80
C LEU A 25 -3.22 5.12 14.92
N ASP A 26 -4.15 5.94 14.48
CA ASP A 26 -5.55 5.58 14.37
C ASP A 26 -5.92 5.11 12.95
N ALA A 27 -7.20 4.81 12.72
CA ALA A 27 -7.65 4.34 11.42
C ALA A 27 -7.48 5.41 10.32
N GLU A 28 -7.67 6.70 10.65
CA GLU A 28 -7.48 7.78 9.67
C GLU A 28 -6.02 7.90 9.26
N ASP A 29 -5.09 7.77 10.18
CA ASP A 29 -3.65 7.74 9.88
C ASP A 29 -3.30 6.59 8.94
N TYR A 30 -3.90 5.42 9.16
CA TYR A 30 -3.71 4.26 8.29
C TYR A 30 -4.19 4.53 6.85
N TRP A 31 -5.38 5.10 6.70
CA TRP A 31 -5.93 5.43 5.39
C TRP A 31 -5.10 6.51 4.69
N LEU A 32 -4.68 7.53 5.41
CA LEU A 32 -3.81 8.57 4.87
C LEU A 32 -2.47 7.98 4.42
N PHE A 33 -1.89 7.09 5.20
CA PHE A 33 -0.65 6.41 4.85
C PHE A 33 -0.78 5.64 3.53
N LEU A 34 -1.84 4.84 3.38
CA LEU A 34 -2.11 4.11 2.15
C LEU A 34 -2.26 5.05 0.95
N HIS A 35 -3.02 6.13 1.12
CA HIS A 35 -3.24 7.11 0.07
C HIS A 35 -1.91 7.74 -0.38
N LEU A 36 -1.07 8.15 0.55
CA LEU A 36 0.22 8.76 0.25
C LEU A 36 1.17 7.79 -0.47
N ILE A 37 1.21 6.52 -0.06
CA ILE A 37 2.00 5.51 -0.76
C ILE A 37 1.53 5.35 -2.21
N VAL A 38 0.24 5.18 -2.42
CA VAL A 38 -0.32 4.96 -3.77
C VAL A 38 -0.10 6.20 -4.63
N GLU A 39 -0.24 7.39 -4.07
CA GLU A 39 0.01 8.64 -4.77
C GLU A 39 1.48 8.74 -5.22
N ARG A 40 2.43 8.38 -4.35
CA ARG A 40 3.85 8.33 -4.72
C ARG A 40 4.11 7.30 -5.82
N MET A 41 3.52 6.12 -5.71
CA MET A 41 3.63 5.09 -6.73
C MET A 41 3.10 5.58 -8.07
N ALA A 42 1.99 6.31 -8.09
CA ALA A 42 1.41 6.87 -9.30
C ALA A 42 2.32 7.93 -9.95
N GLN A 43 3.04 8.72 -9.15
CA GLN A 43 4.04 9.67 -9.67
C GLN A 43 5.21 8.97 -10.38
N TYR A 44 5.50 7.75 -9.99
CA TYR A 44 6.55 6.92 -10.58
C TYR A 44 5.96 5.71 -11.31
N ARG A 45 4.77 5.88 -11.91
CA ARG A 45 4.02 4.79 -12.55
C ARG A 45 4.81 4.00 -13.60
N PHE A 46 5.78 4.64 -14.22
CA PHE A 46 6.65 3.98 -15.19
C PHE A 46 7.33 2.73 -14.61
N LEU A 47 7.76 2.80 -13.34
CA LEU A 47 8.36 1.65 -12.65
C LEU A 47 7.34 0.52 -12.44
N PHE A 48 6.10 0.86 -12.13
CA PHE A 48 5.06 -0.11 -11.76
C PHE A 48 4.28 -0.66 -12.94
N GLN A 49 4.30 0.03 -14.08
CA GLN A 49 3.64 -0.46 -15.29
C GLN A 49 4.42 -1.57 -16.00
N ASP A 50 5.70 -1.69 -15.71
CA ASP A 50 6.58 -2.68 -16.35
C ASP A 50 7.54 -3.32 -15.34
N LEU A 51 7.07 -3.47 -14.09
CA LEU A 51 7.91 -3.85 -12.96
C LEU A 51 8.63 -5.19 -13.16
N SER A 52 7.91 -6.22 -13.61
CA SER A 52 8.48 -7.56 -13.80
C SER A 52 9.59 -7.58 -14.86
N ASN A 53 9.39 -6.87 -15.96
CA ASN A 53 10.39 -6.76 -17.00
C ASN A 53 11.64 -6.00 -16.52
N LEU A 54 11.42 -4.85 -15.85
CA LEU A 54 12.51 -4.02 -15.36
C LEU A 54 13.35 -4.75 -14.30
N THR A 55 12.71 -5.42 -13.36
CA THR A 55 13.42 -6.18 -12.31
C THR A 55 14.13 -7.40 -12.89
N GLY A 56 13.57 -8.03 -13.92
CA GLY A 56 14.23 -9.14 -14.63
C GLY A 56 15.48 -8.72 -15.40
N ARG A 57 15.55 -7.47 -15.85
CA ARG A 57 16.67 -6.94 -16.65
C ARG A 57 17.73 -6.21 -15.84
N LEU A 58 17.36 -5.65 -14.68
CA LEU A 58 18.21 -4.80 -13.88
C LEU A 58 18.38 -5.37 -12.47
N PRO A 59 19.46 -6.13 -12.20
CA PRO A 59 19.66 -6.77 -10.89
C PRO A 59 19.68 -5.81 -9.70
N LYS A 60 20.23 -4.61 -9.86
CA LYS A 60 20.22 -3.59 -8.80
C LYS A 60 18.81 -3.11 -8.48
N LEU A 61 18.00 -2.90 -9.52
CA LEU A 61 16.60 -2.54 -9.35
C LEU A 61 15.84 -3.65 -8.64
N ALA A 62 16.08 -4.90 -9.01
CA ALA A 62 15.45 -6.06 -8.39
C ALA A 62 15.77 -6.13 -6.90
N ARG A 63 17.03 -5.93 -6.51
CA ARG A 63 17.44 -5.94 -5.11
C ARG A 63 16.81 -4.78 -4.32
N GLY A 64 16.87 -3.58 -4.89
CA GLY A 64 16.28 -2.39 -4.26
C GLY A 64 14.77 -2.53 -4.10
N MET A 65 14.10 -3.06 -5.11
CA MET A 65 12.65 -3.26 -5.06
C MET A 65 12.27 -4.31 -4.00
N ARG A 66 13.03 -5.40 -3.88
CA ARG A 66 12.80 -6.39 -2.82
C ARG A 66 12.97 -5.79 -1.42
N SER A 67 13.99 -4.96 -1.22
CA SER A 67 14.19 -4.25 0.04
C SER A 67 13.04 -3.29 0.35
N LEU A 68 12.56 -2.58 -0.65
CA LEU A 68 11.44 -1.66 -0.52
C LEU A 68 10.14 -2.41 -0.18
N ILE A 69 9.87 -3.52 -0.85
CA ILE A 69 8.71 -4.37 -0.55
C ILE A 69 8.77 -4.87 0.89
N THR A 70 9.94 -5.29 1.35
CA THR A 70 10.13 -5.73 2.74
C THR A 70 9.82 -4.60 3.72
N ALA A 71 10.25 -3.38 3.43
CA ALA A 71 9.97 -2.20 4.25
C ALA A 71 8.47 -1.88 4.28
N ILE A 72 7.80 -1.92 3.13
CA ILE A 72 6.35 -1.71 3.02
C ILE A 72 5.60 -2.76 3.88
N LYS A 73 5.94 -4.02 3.75
CA LYS A 73 5.31 -5.11 4.51
C LYS A 73 5.51 -4.94 6.01
N ARG A 74 6.70 -4.54 6.44
CA ARG A 74 6.99 -4.28 7.85
C ARG A 74 6.14 -3.13 8.40
N THR A 75 6.02 -2.05 7.64
CA THR A 75 5.21 -0.89 8.04
C THR A 75 3.73 -1.25 8.10
N LEU A 76 3.21 -1.97 7.12
CA LEU A 76 1.82 -2.44 7.11
C LEU A 76 1.54 -3.35 8.30
N ALA A 77 2.44 -4.27 8.61
CA ALA A 77 2.30 -5.17 9.75
C ALA A 77 2.27 -4.39 11.08
N ALA A 78 3.12 -3.37 11.22
CA ALA A 78 3.15 -2.52 12.41
C ALA A 78 1.86 -1.70 12.56
N LEU A 79 1.33 -1.15 11.46
CA LEU A 79 0.07 -0.42 11.46
C LEU A 79 -1.11 -1.31 11.85
N LEU A 80 -1.20 -2.51 11.27
CA LEU A 80 -2.27 -3.46 11.61
C LEU A 80 -2.17 -3.95 13.05
N ALA A 81 -0.95 -4.17 13.55
CA ALA A 81 -0.73 -4.53 14.95
C ALA A 81 -1.17 -3.40 15.90
N SER A 82 -0.91 -2.15 15.53
CA SER A 82 -1.37 -0.98 16.29
C SER A 82 -2.90 -0.91 16.33
N LEU A 83 -3.56 -1.10 15.19
CA LEU A 83 -5.03 -1.12 15.14
C LEU A 83 -5.60 -2.29 15.95
N LYS A 84 -4.96 -3.43 15.93
CA LYS A 84 -5.36 -4.60 16.72
C LYS A 84 -5.24 -4.31 18.23
N SER A 85 -4.16 -3.67 18.66
CA SER A 85 -3.96 -3.30 20.06
C SER A 85 -5.02 -2.32 20.56
N GLN A 86 -5.62 -1.56 19.67
CA GLN A 86 -6.72 -0.62 19.96
C GLN A 86 -8.11 -1.27 19.88
N GLY A 87 -8.18 -2.57 19.59
CA GLY A 87 -9.44 -3.29 19.46
C GLY A 87 -10.19 -3.05 18.16
N LEU A 88 -9.57 -2.41 17.16
CA LEU A 88 -10.20 -2.09 15.89
C LEU A 88 -10.12 -3.21 14.86
N VAL A 89 -9.19 -4.14 15.04
CA VAL A 89 -8.97 -5.31 14.19
C VAL A 89 -9.19 -6.59 14.99
N GLU A 90 -10.03 -7.48 14.47
CA GLU A 90 -10.46 -8.71 15.18
C GLU A 90 -9.71 -9.96 14.74
N SER A 91 -9.01 -9.92 13.61
CA SER A 91 -8.35 -11.08 13.03
C SER A 91 -7.09 -11.47 13.80
N ASP A 92 -6.72 -12.77 13.74
CA ASP A 92 -5.51 -13.27 14.36
C ASP A 92 -4.24 -12.87 13.58
N THR A 93 -3.09 -13.13 14.16
CA THR A 93 -1.78 -12.76 13.60
C THR A 93 -1.53 -13.41 12.23
N GLN A 94 -1.96 -14.67 12.05
CA GLN A 94 -1.79 -15.36 10.78
C GLN A 94 -2.63 -14.71 9.68
N ALA A 95 -3.89 -14.41 9.96
CA ALA A 95 -4.77 -13.72 9.02
C ALA A 95 -4.25 -12.33 8.66
N LEU A 96 -3.70 -11.60 9.63
CA LEU A 96 -3.10 -10.29 9.38
C LEU A 96 -1.84 -10.39 8.54
N GLY A 97 -1.02 -11.42 8.73
CA GLY A 97 0.15 -11.67 7.89
C GLY A 97 -0.24 -11.91 6.43
N GLN A 98 -1.31 -12.67 6.21
CA GLN A 98 -1.84 -12.91 4.85
C GLN A 98 -2.42 -11.63 4.26
N LEU A 99 -3.10 -10.82 5.07
CA LEU A 99 -3.62 -9.53 4.65
C LEU A 99 -2.50 -8.59 4.18
N VAL A 100 -1.37 -8.54 4.90
CA VAL A 100 -0.19 -7.75 4.49
C VAL A 100 0.30 -8.19 3.11
N GLU A 101 0.36 -9.49 2.84
CA GLU A 101 0.73 -10.00 1.50
C GLU A 101 -0.25 -9.53 0.43
N GLN A 102 -1.54 -9.61 0.68
CA GLN A 102 -2.58 -9.20 -0.26
C GLN A 102 -2.55 -7.69 -0.54
N ILE A 103 -2.37 -6.88 0.50
CA ILE A 103 -2.24 -5.42 0.34
C ILE A 103 -1.00 -5.10 -0.49
N THR A 104 0.13 -5.72 -0.18
CA THR A 104 1.39 -5.48 -0.90
C THR A 104 1.28 -5.86 -2.36
N LEU A 105 0.71 -7.02 -2.66
CA LEU A 105 0.46 -7.47 -4.02
C LEU A 105 -0.42 -6.47 -4.79
N THR A 106 -1.50 -6.00 -4.17
CA THR A 106 -2.40 -5.01 -4.77
C THR A 106 -1.68 -3.69 -5.03
N LEU A 107 -0.91 -3.19 -4.06
CA LEU A 107 -0.12 -1.96 -4.23
C LEU A 107 0.87 -2.08 -5.38
N MET A 108 1.59 -3.20 -5.47
CA MET A 108 2.64 -3.38 -6.47
C MET A 108 2.10 -3.52 -7.89
N PHE A 109 0.96 -4.18 -8.10
CA PHE A 109 0.51 -4.58 -9.43
C PHE A 109 -0.83 -4.01 -9.88
N SER A 110 -1.51 -3.22 -9.05
CA SER A 110 -2.82 -2.67 -9.42
C SER A 110 -2.76 -1.70 -10.60
N LEU A 111 -1.72 -0.87 -10.68
CA LEU A 111 -1.55 0.08 -11.80
C LEU A 111 -1.29 -0.64 -13.12
N ASP A 112 -0.47 -1.68 -13.09
CA ASP A 112 -0.23 -2.52 -14.29
C ASP A 112 -1.50 -3.25 -14.70
N TYR A 113 -2.24 -3.78 -13.74
CA TYR A 113 -3.53 -4.42 -13.99
C TYR A 113 -4.51 -3.48 -14.68
N GLN A 114 -4.63 -2.24 -14.21
CA GLN A 114 -5.48 -1.23 -14.83
C GLN A 114 -5.05 -0.94 -16.27
N ARG A 115 -3.73 -0.87 -16.50
CA ARG A 115 -3.17 -0.68 -17.84
C ARG A 115 -3.53 -1.84 -18.78
N VAL A 116 -3.44 -3.09 -18.32
CA VAL A 116 -3.82 -4.27 -19.09
C VAL A 116 -5.28 -4.20 -19.52
N LEU A 117 -6.14 -3.63 -18.66
CA LEU A 117 -7.56 -3.43 -18.95
C LEU A 117 -7.82 -2.21 -19.86
N GLY A 118 -6.78 -1.52 -20.32
CA GLY A 118 -6.93 -0.33 -21.17
C GLY A 118 -7.37 0.91 -20.41
N ARG A 119 -7.16 0.95 -19.10
CA ARG A 119 -7.51 2.10 -18.24
C ARG A 119 -6.26 2.92 -17.92
N GLU A 120 -6.44 4.22 -17.69
CA GLU A 120 -5.39 5.03 -17.06
C GLU A 120 -5.31 4.69 -15.57
N GLY A 121 -4.07 4.75 -15.01
CA GLY A 121 -3.86 4.46 -13.61
C GLY A 121 -4.61 5.42 -12.70
N ASP A 122 -5.60 4.93 -11.99
CA ASP A 122 -6.43 5.68 -11.04
C ASP A 122 -6.03 5.30 -9.61
N VAL A 123 -5.43 6.25 -8.90
CA VAL A 123 -5.00 6.11 -7.50
C VAL A 123 -6.20 5.80 -6.60
N GLY A 124 -7.33 6.46 -6.83
CA GLY A 124 -8.53 6.25 -6.03
C GLY A 124 -9.01 4.81 -6.06
N ILE A 125 -8.95 4.16 -7.24
CA ILE A 125 -9.31 2.74 -7.36
C ILE A 125 -8.40 1.86 -6.53
N VAL A 126 -7.09 2.12 -6.54
CA VAL A 126 -6.13 1.32 -5.76
C VAL A 126 -6.38 1.46 -4.26
N VAL A 127 -6.59 2.69 -3.78
CA VAL A 127 -6.90 2.94 -2.37
C VAL A 127 -8.21 2.25 -1.98
N TYR A 128 -9.24 2.37 -2.80
CA TYR A 128 -10.51 1.67 -2.57
C TYR A 128 -10.31 0.16 -2.45
N GLN A 129 -9.57 -0.45 -3.36
CA GLN A 129 -9.30 -1.90 -3.34
C GLN A 129 -8.60 -2.33 -2.06
N VAL A 130 -7.59 -1.57 -1.62
CA VAL A 130 -6.86 -1.88 -0.38
C VAL A 130 -7.77 -1.71 0.84
N MET A 131 -8.58 -0.67 0.89
CA MET A 131 -9.53 -0.46 1.98
C MET A 131 -10.54 -1.62 2.06
N MET A 132 -11.01 -2.11 0.93
CA MET A 132 -11.93 -3.24 0.89
C MET A 132 -11.29 -4.58 1.27
N LEU A 133 -9.97 -4.71 1.09
CA LEU A 133 -9.22 -5.86 1.64
C LEU A 133 -9.19 -5.83 3.17
N VAL A 134 -9.04 -4.65 3.75
CA VAL A 134 -8.90 -4.47 5.20
C VAL A 134 -10.26 -4.53 5.91
N ALA A 135 -11.32 -4.01 5.29
CA ALA A 135 -12.64 -3.85 5.91
C ALA A 135 -13.17 -5.12 6.62
N PRO A 136 -13.09 -6.33 6.03
CA PRO A 136 -13.59 -7.55 6.70
C PRO A 136 -12.86 -7.89 8.00
N HIS A 137 -11.66 -7.37 8.22
CA HIS A 137 -10.86 -7.62 9.41
C HIS A 137 -11.12 -6.61 10.52
N LEU A 138 -11.90 -5.56 10.26
CA LEU A 138 -12.21 -4.51 11.21
C LEU A 138 -13.43 -4.89 12.05
N GLN A 139 -13.47 -4.40 13.30
CA GLN A 139 -14.69 -4.48 14.11
C GLN A 139 -15.82 -3.67 13.45
N ALA A 140 -17.08 -3.98 13.78
CA ALA A 140 -18.26 -3.52 13.03
C ALA A 140 -18.33 -2.00 12.81
N GLN A 141 -18.06 -1.20 13.82
CA GLN A 141 -18.14 0.26 13.73
C GLN A 141 -17.00 0.84 12.88
N ALA A 142 -15.79 0.36 13.06
CA ALA A 142 -14.63 0.75 12.26
C ALA A 142 -14.79 0.30 10.81
N ARG A 143 -15.36 -0.87 10.58
CA ARG A 143 -15.66 -1.40 9.25
C ARG A 143 -16.63 -0.51 8.50
N ALA A 144 -17.74 -0.11 9.13
CA ALA A 144 -18.72 0.77 8.51
C ALA A 144 -18.11 2.12 8.12
N ALA A 145 -17.28 2.70 8.99
CA ALA A 145 -16.57 3.95 8.71
C ALA A 145 -15.59 3.81 7.55
N ALA A 146 -14.84 2.70 7.49
CA ALA A 146 -13.91 2.41 6.41
C ALA A 146 -14.61 2.24 5.07
N GLU A 147 -15.73 1.52 5.04
CA GLU A 147 -16.53 1.32 3.82
C GLU A 147 -17.09 2.64 3.29
N GLN A 148 -17.57 3.52 4.16
CA GLN A 148 -18.06 4.85 3.77
C GLN A 148 -16.93 5.71 3.19
N LEU A 149 -15.76 5.69 3.81
CA LEU A 149 -14.60 6.42 3.33
C LEU A 149 -14.11 5.88 1.99
N ALA A 150 -14.08 4.55 1.83
CA ALA A 150 -13.62 3.89 0.61
C ALA A 150 -14.43 4.33 -0.62
N VAL A 151 -15.75 4.44 -0.50
CA VAL A 151 -16.62 4.86 -1.59
C VAL A 151 -16.27 6.25 -2.12
N LYS A 152 -15.80 7.16 -1.25
CA LYS A 152 -15.38 8.50 -1.66
C LYS A 152 -14.21 8.49 -2.64
N TYR A 153 -13.34 7.50 -2.56
CA TYR A 153 -12.22 7.36 -3.49
C TYR A 153 -12.66 6.96 -4.89
N LEU A 154 -13.82 6.31 -5.04
CA LEU A 154 -14.39 5.99 -6.35
C LEU A 154 -15.09 7.18 -7.00
N GLU A 155 -15.58 8.11 -6.20
CA GLU A 155 -16.29 9.30 -6.68
C GLU A 155 -15.36 10.41 -7.16
N GLY A 156 -14.08 10.23 -6.95
CA GLY A 156 -13.04 11.15 -7.40
C GLY A 156 -12.63 12.19 -6.45
#